data_e5debbbb7229d2f2213ac46b4a02706a
#
_entry.id   e5debbbb7229d2f2213ac46b4a02706a
#
_cell.length_a   1.000
_cell.length_b   1.000
_cell.length_c   1.000
_cell.angle_alpha   90.00
_cell.angle_beta   90.00
_cell.angle_gamma   90.00
#
_symmetry.space_group_name_H-M   'P 1'
#
loop_
_entity.id
_entity.type
_entity.pdbx_description
1 polymer ?
#
loop_
_entity_poly.entity_id
_entity_poly.type
_entity_poly.pdbx_seq_one_letter_code
_entity_poly.pdbx_strand_id
1 'polypeptide(L)'
;MRIDYHNKEIINKIYTHDAVFKGFDYDYENNLIQFEMVEGYYKKRFKFIFHNVFGFKMASCDFWGKCLRTDTWHTADENEIAEELTEIKEKKRGKSEDGKLLESKSRLNSVEECVESTLYFISGDSLTIACEYIDFEEIRLAE
;
A
#
# COMPACT_ATOMS: atom_id res chain seq x y z
N MET A 1 -4.84 1.41 -14.50
CA MET A 1 -5.25 0.01 -14.14
C MET A 1 -5.71 0.00 -12.70
N ARG A 2 -6.85 -0.57 -12.45
CA ARG A 2 -7.35 -0.75 -11.09
C ARG A 2 -6.95 -2.12 -10.53
N ILE A 3 -6.31 -2.13 -9.36
CA ILE A 3 -5.91 -3.34 -8.65
C ILE A 3 -6.70 -3.41 -7.35
N ASP A 4 -7.42 -4.49 -7.16
CA ASP A 4 -8.19 -4.75 -5.94
C ASP A 4 -7.92 -6.16 -5.42
N TYR A 5 -8.67 -6.59 -4.42
CA TYR A 5 -8.51 -7.90 -3.81
C TYR A 5 -8.63 -9.04 -4.83
N HIS A 6 -9.47 -8.89 -5.86
CA HIS A 6 -9.74 -9.95 -6.83
C HIS A 6 -8.62 -10.13 -7.87
N ASN A 7 -7.83 -9.10 -8.13
CA ASN A 7 -6.72 -9.18 -9.08
C ASN A 7 -5.37 -8.78 -8.49
N LYS A 8 -5.27 -8.79 -7.18
CA LYS A 8 -4.08 -8.30 -6.46
C LYS A 8 -2.77 -9.00 -6.86
N GLU A 9 -2.84 -10.22 -7.33
CA GLU A 9 -1.66 -10.99 -7.71
C GLU A 9 -0.91 -10.39 -8.90
N ILE A 10 -1.55 -9.50 -9.66
CA ILE A 10 -0.88 -8.80 -10.75
C ILE A 10 0.28 -7.95 -10.24
N ILE A 11 0.22 -7.51 -8.99
CA ILE A 11 1.29 -6.73 -8.36
C ILE A 11 2.63 -7.46 -8.45
N ASN A 12 2.62 -8.76 -8.23
CA ASN A 12 3.83 -9.58 -8.23
C ASN A 12 4.49 -9.68 -9.61
N LYS A 13 3.78 -9.30 -10.66
CA LYS A 13 4.28 -9.32 -12.04
C LYS A 13 4.76 -7.96 -12.53
N ILE A 14 4.53 -6.91 -11.75
CA ILE A 14 4.95 -5.56 -12.13
C ILE A 14 6.40 -5.37 -11.70
N TYR A 15 7.22 -5.01 -12.67
CA TYR A 15 8.66 -4.85 -12.46
C TYR A 15 8.98 -3.40 -12.14
N THR A 16 9.33 -3.14 -10.88
CA THR A 16 9.66 -1.80 -10.39
C THR A 16 11.12 -1.63 -10.01
N HIS A 17 11.97 -2.62 -10.28
CA HIS A 17 13.37 -2.62 -9.85
C HIS A 17 14.10 -1.34 -10.30
N ASP A 18 14.88 -0.77 -9.39
CA ASP A 18 15.65 0.46 -9.57
C ASP A 18 14.82 1.74 -9.79
N ALA A 19 13.51 1.68 -9.65
CA ALA A 19 12.71 2.90 -9.64
C ALA A 19 13.00 3.72 -8.39
N VAL A 20 13.12 5.03 -8.55
CA VAL A 20 13.47 5.94 -7.45
C VAL A 20 12.21 6.43 -6.77
N PHE A 21 12.13 6.13 -5.47
CA PHE A 21 11.05 6.57 -4.59
C PHE A 21 11.45 7.89 -3.94
N LYS A 22 10.58 8.88 -4.00
CA LYS A 22 10.85 10.23 -3.46
C LYS A 22 9.96 10.61 -2.28
N GLY A 23 9.21 9.65 -1.76
CA GLY A 23 8.26 9.90 -0.71
C GLY A 23 6.82 9.73 -1.20
N PHE A 24 5.88 9.94 -0.32
CA PHE A 24 4.47 9.81 -0.66
C PHE A 24 3.66 10.90 0.04
N ASP A 25 2.51 11.21 -0.54
CA ASP A 25 1.54 12.12 0.05
C ASP A 25 0.39 11.32 0.64
N TYR A 26 0.09 11.56 1.91
CA TYR A 26 -1.08 11.00 2.55
C TYR A 26 -2.14 12.08 2.72
N ASP A 27 -3.23 11.95 1.98
CA ASP A 27 -4.38 12.83 2.08
C ASP A 27 -5.35 12.21 3.08
N TYR A 28 -5.32 12.74 4.30
CA TYR A 28 -6.14 12.23 5.39
C TYR A 28 -7.63 12.41 5.14
N GLU A 29 -8.02 13.55 4.55
CA GLU A 29 -9.43 13.85 4.31
C GLU A 29 -10.07 12.90 3.30
N ASN A 30 -9.36 12.62 2.21
CA ASN A 30 -9.83 11.72 1.15
C ASN A 30 -9.37 10.27 1.36
N ASN A 31 -8.58 10.04 2.39
CA ASN A 31 -8.06 8.74 2.79
C ASN A 31 -7.34 8.01 1.67
N LEU A 32 -6.40 8.71 1.04
CA LEU A 32 -5.60 8.12 -0.03
C LEU A 32 -4.11 8.42 0.16
N ILE A 33 -3.28 7.52 -0.37
CA ILE A 33 -1.84 7.70 -0.48
C ILE A 33 -1.49 7.71 -1.95
N GLN A 34 -0.68 8.67 -2.37
CA GLN A 34 -0.24 8.74 -3.76
C GLN A 34 1.25 9.07 -3.84
N PHE A 35 1.89 8.49 -4.83
CA PHE A 35 3.26 8.82 -5.16
C PHE A 35 3.60 8.37 -6.58
N GLU A 36 4.72 8.89 -7.08
CA GLU A 36 5.28 8.49 -8.35
C GLU A 36 6.71 7.99 -8.15
N MET A 37 7.13 7.07 -9.01
CA MET A 37 8.51 6.63 -9.08
C MET A 37 8.99 6.68 -10.51
N VAL A 38 10.28 6.94 -10.70
CA VAL A 38 10.88 6.99 -12.04
C VAL A 38 12.03 6.01 -12.12
N GLU A 39 12.00 5.17 -13.13
CA GLU A 39 13.09 4.25 -13.45
C GLU A 39 13.82 4.80 -14.67
N GLY A 40 15.12 5.10 -14.49
CA GLY A 40 15.87 5.84 -15.50
C GLY A 40 16.41 5.01 -16.68
N TYR A 41 16.66 3.72 -16.47
CA TYR A 41 17.24 2.87 -17.52
C TYR A 41 16.24 2.60 -18.64
N TYR A 42 15.02 2.17 -18.28
CA TYR A 42 13.94 1.91 -19.24
C TYR A 42 13.04 3.11 -19.48
N LYS A 43 13.35 4.24 -18.83
CA LYS A 43 12.58 5.49 -18.92
C LYS A 43 11.10 5.29 -18.64
N LYS A 44 10.82 4.71 -17.50
CA LYS A 44 9.45 4.45 -17.04
C LYS A 44 9.08 5.33 -15.88
N ARG A 45 7.82 5.75 -15.86
CA ARG A 45 7.21 6.41 -14.69
C ARG A 45 6.10 5.52 -14.17
N PHE A 46 6.10 5.30 -12.88
CA PHE A 46 5.04 4.56 -12.19
C PHE A 46 4.24 5.51 -11.33
N LYS A 47 2.92 5.48 -11.47
CA LYS A 47 2.01 6.27 -10.65
C LYS A 47 1.16 5.34 -9.80
N PHE A 48 1.10 5.63 -8.51
CA PHE A 48 0.36 4.83 -7.54
C PHE A 48 -0.61 5.73 -6.80
N ILE A 49 -1.88 5.35 -6.77
CA ILE A 49 -2.88 5.97 -5.90
C ILE A 49 -3.58 4.85 -5.15
N PHE A 50 -3.37 4.83 -3.84
CA PHE A 50 -3.97 3.83 -2.94
C PHE A 50 -5.22 4.45 -2.34
N HIS A 51 -6.38 3.90 -2.68
CA HIS A 51 -7.69 4.43 -2.28
C HIS A 51 -8.23 3.70 -1.07
N ASN A 52 -8.86 4.47 -0.16
CA ASN A 52 -9.43 3.94 1.06
C ASN A 52 -8.39 3.18 1.88
N VAL A 53 -7.39 3.91 2.33
CA VAL A 53 -6.26 3.34 3.07
C VAL A 53 -6.72 2.89 4.45
N PHE A 54 -6.52 1.63 4.76
CA PHE A 54 -6.80 1.06 6.08
C PHE A 54 -5.64 1.26 7.03
N GLY A 55 -4.42 1.24 6.52
CA GLY A 55 -3.22 1.47 7.29
C GLY A 55 -1.98 1.36 6.42
N PHE A 56 -0.87 1.86 6.94
CA PHE A 56 0.43 1.72 6.30
C PHE A 56 1.53 1.74 7.34
N LYS A 57 2.67 1.17 6.99
CA LYS A 57 3.84 1.21 7.86
C LYS A 57 5.12 1.16 7.05
N MET A 58 6.15 1.80 7.57
CA MET A 58 7.50 1.70 7.04
C MET A 58 8.35 0.95 8.05
N ALA A 59 9.08 -0.06 7.60
CA ALA A 59 9.97 -0.84 8.44
C ALA A 59 11.41 -0.47 8.14
N SER A 60 12.21 -0.38 9.21
CA SER A 60 13.62 -0.04 9.25
C SER A 60 13.93 1.43 9.01
N CYS A 61 13.30 2.10 8.11
CA CYS A 61 13.41 3.55 7.82
C CYS A 61 14.84 4.11 7.81
N ASP A 62 15.81 3.31 7.39
CA ASP A 62 17.22 3.68 7.38
C ASP A 62 17.64 4.37 6.09
N PHE A 63 17.15 3.91 4.96
CA PHE A 63 17.38 4.49 3.64
C PHE A 63 18.85 4.86 3.40
N TRP A 64 19.72 3.89 3.43
CA TRP A 64 21.17 4.06 3.29
C TRP A 64 21.57 5.09 2.25
N GLY A 65 22.33 6.12 2.70
CA GLY A 65 22.88 7.12 1.80
C GLY A 65 21.84 7.80 0.95
N LYS A 66 20.61 7.86 1.42
CA LYS A 66 19.45 8.40 0.69
C LYS A 66 19.15 7.63 -0.59
N CYS A 67 19.50 6.36 -0.65
CA CYS A 67 19.21 5.53 -1.81
C CYS A 67 17.79 4.98 -1.69
N LEU A 68 16.85 5.63 -2.34
CA LEU A 68 15.43 5.27 -2.32
C LEU A 68 15.04 4.45 -3.56
N ARG A 69 15.91 3.54 -3.98
CA ARG A 69 15.62 2.66 -5.11
C ARG A 69 14.84 1.45 -4.64
N THR A 70 13.81 1.11 -5.39
CA THR A 70 13.00 -0.07 -5.09
C THR A 70 13.66 -1.33 -5.61
N ASP A 71 13.43 -2.42 -4.90
CA ASP A 71 13.80 -3.76 -5.34
C ASP A 71 12.59 -4.44 -5.97
N THR A 72 11.55 -4.67 -5.19
CA THR A 72 10.33 -5.32 -5.66
C THR A 72 9.08 -4.67 -5.06
N TRP A 73 7.95 -4.87 -5.74
CA TRP A 73 6.63 -4.57 -5.21
C TRP A 73 5.80 -5.83 -5.29
N HIS A 74 5.26 -6.28 -4.16
CA HIS A 74 4.47 -7.50 -4.17
C HIS A 74 3.40 -7.53 -3.08
N THR A 75 2.45 -8.41 -3.28
CA THR A 75 1.45 -8.75 -2.28
C THR A 75 1.81 -10.12 -1.69
N ALA A 76 1.74 -10.22 -0.38
CA ALA A 76 1.99 -11.47 0.33
C ALA A 76 0.67 -12.20 0.60
N ASP A 77 0.77 -13.49 0.88
CA ASP A 77 -0.38 -14.27 1.30
C ASP A 77 -0.86 -13.87 2.69
N GLU A 78 0.05 -13.38 3.53
CA GLU A 78 -0.26 -12.89 4.86
C GLU A 78 -0.36 -11.37 4.86
N ASN A 79 -1.50 -10.87 5.28
CA ASN A 79 -1.82 -9.44 5.31
C ASN A 79 -1.72 -8.93 6.75
N GLU A 80 -0.53 -8.50 7.13
CA GLU A 80 -0.20 -8.12 8.50
C GLU A 80 -1.07 -6.97 9.04
N ILE A 81 -1.25 -5.92 8.23
CA ILE A 81 -2.07 -4.78 8.64
C ILE A 81 -3.54 -5.18 8.73
N ALA A 82 -4.04 -5.94 7.76
CA ALA A 82 -5.41 -6.40 7.74
C ALA A 82 -5.71 -7.32 8.93
N GLU A 83 -4.77 -8.18 9.29
CA GLU A 83 -4.91 -9.06 10.45
C GLU A 83 -5.00 -8.27 11.75
N GLU A 84 -4.14 -7.28 11.94
CA GLU A 84 -4.19 -6.40 13.11
C GLU A 84 -5.52 -5.65 13.21
N LEU A 85 -6.02 -5.14 12.09
CA LEU A 85 -7.30 -4.43 12.05
C LEU A 85 -8.47 -5.36 12.36
N THR A 86 -8.40 -6.60 11.89
CA THR A 86 -9.42 -7.59 12.19
C THR A 86 -9.46 -7.90 13.70
N GLU A 87 -8.31 -8.04 14.32
CA GLU A 87 -8.23 -8.24 15.78
C GLU A 87 -8.82 -7.06 16.55
N ILE A 88 -8.52 -5.83 16.13
CA ILE A 88 -9.08 -4.63 16.75
C ILE A 88 -10.60 -4.62 16.62
N LYS A 89 -11.11 -4.96 15.44
CA LYS A 89 -12.55 -5.04 15.18
C LYS A 89 -13.24 -6.05 16.12
N GLU A 90 -12.64 -7.21 16.29
CA GLU A 90 -13.18 -8.25 17.19
C GLU A 90 -13.15 -7.82 18.64
N LYS A 91 -12.07 -7.20 19.10
CA LYS A 91 -11.98 -6.68 20.45
C LYS A 91 -13.01 -5.60 20.72
N LYS A 92 -13.25 -4.71 19.77
CA LYS A 92 -14.27 -3.67 19.89
C LYS A 92 -15.68 -4.25 19.95
N ARG A 93 -15.96 -5.29 19.20
CA ARG A 93 -17.24 -5.98 19.26
C ARG A 93 -17.51 -6.58 20.64
N GLY A 94 -16.48 -7.17 21.24
CA GLY A 94 -16.59 -7.74 22.58
C GLY A 94 -16.78 -6.72 23.69
N LYS A 95 -16.47 -5.44 23.44
CA LYS A 95 -16.56 -4.37 24.44
C LYS A 95 -17.75 -3.46 24.26
N SER A 96 -18.41 -3.49 23.14
CA SER A 96 -19.45 -2.55 22.81
C SER A 96 -20.82 -3.07 23.21
N GLU A 97 -21.19 -2.81 24.44
CA GLU A 97 -22.50 -3.13 24.93
C GLU A 97 -23.59 -2.20 24.36
N ASP A 98 -23.22 -1.02 23.97
CA ASP A 98 -24.15 0.01 23.50
C ASP A 98 -24.15 0.20 21.98
N GLY A 99 -23.34 -0.52 21.24
CA GLY A 99 -23.29 -0.49 19.80
C GLY A 99 -22.68 0.75 19.17
N LYS A 100 -22.25 1.72 19.96
CA LYS A 100 -21.70 2.98 19.43
C LYS A 100 -20.39 2.84 18.69
N LEU A 101 -19.61 1.82 18.99
CA LEU A 101 -18.37 1.55 18.30
C LEU A 101 -18.56 0.98 16.91
N LEU A 102 -19.81 0.78 16.51
CA LEU A 102 -20.14 0.21 15.22
C LEU A 102 -20.24 1.24 14.09
N GLU A 103 -20.16 2.53 14.36
CA GLU A 103 -20.35 3.57 13.36
C GLU A 103 -19.16 3.81 12.44
N SER A 104 -17.94 3.50 12.88
CA SER A 104 -16.75 3.60 12.04
C SER A 104 -16.50 2.35 11.19
N LYS A 105 -17.46 1.49 11.13
CA LYS A 105 -17.31 0.13 10.64
C LYS A 105 -17.30 -0.05 9.14
N SER A 106 -17.67 0.92 8.35
CA SER A 106 -17.64 0.75 6.89
C SER A 106 -16.25 0.39 6.38
N ARG A 107 -15.21 1.00 6.95
CA ARG A 107 -13.82 0.66 6.63
C ARG A 107 -13.44 -0.71 7.16
N LEU A 108 -13.73 -0.98 8.44
CA LEU A 108 -13.34 -2.24 9.08
C LEU A 108 -14.06 -3.45 8.50
N ASN A 109 -15.26 -3.26 7.96
CA ASN A 109 -16.00 -4.36 7.35
C ASN A 109 -15.39 -4.81 6.03
N SER A 110 -14.69 -3.92 5.33
CA SER A 110 -14.06 -4.21 4.04
C SER A 110 -12.62 -4.71 4.15
N VAL A 111 -12.06 -4.76 5.36
CA VAL A 111 -10.64 -5.06 5.54
C VAL A 111 -10.25 -6.47 5.09
N GLU A 112 -11.20 -7.41 5.14
CA GLU A 112 -10.96 -8.79 4.71
C GLU A 112 -10.77 -8.92 3.20
N GLU A 113 -11.31 -7.97 2.45
CA GLU A 113 -11.17 -7.90 0.99
C GLU A 113 -10.26 -6.75 0.56
N CYS A 114 -9.29 -6.40 1.38
CA CYS A 114 -8.35 -5.34 1.05
C CYS A 114 -7.18 -5.86 0.23
N VAL A 115 -6.49 -4.92 -0.39
CA VAL A 115 -5.20 -5.18 -1.03
C VAL A 115 -4.12 -4.68 -0.10
N GLU A 116 -3.26 -5.56 0.35
CA GLU A 116 -2.09 -5.20 1.12
C GLU A 116 -0.85 -5.51 0.30
N SER A 117 -0.05 -4.50 0.01
CA SER A 117 1.14 -4.65 -0.80
C SER A 117 2.34 -3.99 -0.14
N THR A 118 3.53 -4.48 -0.47
CA THR A 118 4.76 -3.99 0.11
C THR A 118 5.75 -3.64 -0.99
N LEU A 119 6.27 -2.41 -0.91
CA LEU A 119 7.44 -2.01 -1.67
C LEU A 119 8.67 -2.34 -0.83
N TYR A 120 9.57 -3.12 -1.39
CA TYR A 120 10.87 -3.41 -0.78
C TYR A 120 11.92 -2.56 -1.48
N PHE A 121 12.76 -1.94 -0.66
CA PHE A 121 13.84 -1.07 -1.15
C PHE A 121 15.17 -1.81 -1.09
N ILE A 122 16.09 -1.44 -1.96
CA ILE A 122 17.42 -2.04 -2.00
C ILE A 122 18.16 -1.87 -0.67
N SER A 123 17.84 -0.81 0.07
CA SER A 123 18.38 -0.58 1.41
C SER A 123 17.94 -1.60 2.46
N GLY A 124 16.95 -2.43 2.17
CA GLY A 124 16.34 -3.33 3.15
C GLY A 124 15.11 -2.76 3.84
N ASP A 125 14.79 -1.50 3.60
CA ASP A 125 13.57 -0.89 4.12
C ASP A 125 12.37 -1.38 3.34
N SER A 126 11.18 -1.18 3.91
CA SER A 126 9.93 -1.55 3.25
C SER A 126 8.81 -0.58 3.57
N LEU A 127 7.88 -0.45 2.64
CA LEU A 127 6.66 0.32 2.81
C LEU A 127 5.47 -0.58 2.49
N THR A 128 4.66 -0.86 3.50
CA THR A 128 3.46 -1.69 3.36
C THR A 128 2.22 -0.82 3.46
N ILE A 129 1.31 -0.96 2.52
CA ILE A 129 0.05 -0.21 2.48
C ILE A 129 -1.09 -1.20 2.29
N ALA A 130 -2.09 -1.10 3.16
CA ALA A 130 -3.34 -1.86 3.04
C ALA A 130 -4.46 -0.89 2.65
N CYS A 131 -5.16 -1.18 1.58
CA CYS A 131 -6.19 -0.30 1.02
C CYS A 131 -7.30 -1.10 0.34
N GLU A 132 -8.35 -0.41 -0.08
CA GLU A 132 -9.43 -1.06 -0.82
C GLU A 132 -9.03 -1.38 -2.26
N TYR A 133 -8.44 -0.41 -2.96
CA TYR A 133 -7.95 -0.63 -4.32
C TYR A 133 -6.84 0.36 -4.65
N ILE A 134 -6.10 0.06 -5.72
CA ILE A 134 -4.98 0.85 -6.19
C ILE A 134 -5.23 1.23 -7.64
N ASP A 135 -5.08 2.51 -7.95
CA ASP A 135 -4.94 2.95 -9.33
C ASP A 135 -3.46 2.99 -9.65
N PHE A 136 -3.06 2.14 -10.58
CA PHE A 136 -1.67 1.99 -11.00
C PHE A 136 -1.53 2.31 -12.47
N GLU A 137 -0.49 3.07 -12.81
CA GLU A 137 -0.19 3.41 -14.18
C GLU A 137 1.31 3.33 -14.44
N GLU A 138 1.69 2.63 -15.49
CA GLU A 138 3.05 2.59 -15.98
C GLU A 138 3.11 3.39 -17.30
N ILE A 139 3.92 4.43 -17.31
CA ILE A 139 4.05 5.32 -18.45
C ILE A 139 5.48 5.23 -18.97
N ARG A 140 5.65 5.02 -20.27
CA ARG A 140 6.95 5.12 -20.88
C ARG A 140 7.23 6.59 -21.20
N LEU A 141 8.38 7.06 -20.74
CA LEU A 141 8.78 8.42 -21.01
C LEU A 141 9.32 8.52 -22.44
N ALA A 142 8.93 9.55 -23.16
CA ALA A 142 9.43 9.79 -24.51
C ALA A 142 10.92 10.15 -24.45
N GLU A 143 11.65 9.73 -25.45
CA GLU A 143 13.06 10.10 -25.61
C GLU A 143 13.23 11.57 -25.97
#